data_b7a02334cd5b52405c010c9e1e3efde8
#
_entry.id   b7a02334cd5b52405c010c9e1e3efde8
#
_cell.length_a   1.000
_cell.length_b   1.000
_cell.length_c   1.000
_cell.angle_alpha   90.00
_cell.angle_beta   90.00
_cell.angle_gamma   90.00
#
_symmetry.space_group_name_H-M   'P 1'
#
loop_
_entity.id
_entity.type
_entity.pdbx_description
1 polymer ?
#
loop_
_entity_poly.entity_id
_entity_poly.type
_entity_poly.pdbx_seq_one_letter_code
_entity_poly.pdbx_strand_id
1 'polypeptide(L)'
;IQIQGSLGKKFSFSTSFYESQGRFAEYINQTTREYGPIIGASAIVPGRGKAKSFKDGGFDYPVAEAYLSYTPNQFFNFQFGNGKNFIGDGYRSFFLSDVASPYPFFKISTQFWKIKYTNLWMWMSDVRRLSSDDGTNLQKYVAMHHLSWNVTKNFNIGLFEAVITNENSYNGFDVSFFNPIIFYRAVEFSNGGDLSGNVQIGLNMKYKVKKNISAYTQFLIDEMTVDEVFSGEGYWGNKFAWQLGGKYFDAFNVKNLMVQGEFNWSRPYTFAHGEIPLNSGHFNQPIAHLWGGNFWEIVGIARYQKDRWYGNMKIIIGEKGFDFGNSNVSYGGDIFKSYNERPSDYGNSVAQGNTTNIFISEFKAGYIINPVTNLNAFAGFTYRGFSPLESAGIVQDDQTTWFTVGIKSDLFNWYFDR
;
A
#
# COMPACT_ATOMS: atom_id res chain seq x y z
N ILE A 1 -5.06 23.78 4.91
CA ILE A 1 -6.34 24.01 5.61
C ILE A 1 -6.91 22.66 6.00
N GLN A 2 -7.31 22.52 7.27
CA GLN A 2 -8.04 21.35 7.75
C GLN A 2 -9.29 21.82 8.51
N ILE A 3 -10.44 21.24 8.16
CA ILE A 3 -11.72 21.53 8.82
C ILE A 3 -12.34 20.18 9.17
N GLN A 4 -12.77 20.04 10.43
CA GLN A 4 -13.49 18.86 10.89
C GLN A 4 -14.63 19.28 11.81
N GLY A 5 -15.70 18.54 11.79
CA GLY A 5 -16.87 18.86 12.58
C GLY A 5 -17.88 17.73 12.64
N SER A 6 -18.93 17.95 13.44
CA SER A 6 -20.07 17.04 13.52
C SER A 6 -21.38 17.82 13.40
N LEU A 7 -22.34 17.21 12.72
CA LEU A 7 -23.72 17.67 12.61
C LEU A 7 -24.62 16.74 13.44
N GLY A 8 -24.93 17.20 14.65
CA GLY A 8 -25.60 16.38 15.65
C GLY A 8 -24.71 15.23 16.14
N LYS A 9 -25.35 14.11 16.54
CA LYS A 9 -24.67 12.94 17.13
C LYS A 9 -24.27 11.85 16.13
N LYS A 10 -24.74 11.93 14.89
CA LYS A 10 -24.66 10.83 13.91
C LYS A 10 -23.81 11.14 12.68
N PHE A 11 -23.65 12.41 12.33
CA PHE A 11 -22.85 12.85 11.19
C PHE A 11 -21.56 13.50 11.67
N SER A 12 -20.46 13.14 11.02
CA SER A 12 -19.19 13.85 11.13
C SER A 12 -18.56 14.02 9.75
N PHE A 13 -17.75 15.05 9.61
CA PHE A 13 -17.00 15.31 8.39
C PHE A 13 -15.59 15.76 8.72
N SER A 14 -14.70 15.47 7.80
CA SER A 14 -13.34 16.01 7.79
C SER A 14 -12.98 16.39 6.36
N THR A 15 -12.36 17.53 6.18
CA THR A 15 -11.77 17.93 4.92
C THR A 15 -10.41 18.54 5.18
N SER A 16 -9.46 18.21 4.34
CA SER A 16 -8.12 18.77 4.40
C SER A 16 -7.64 19.08 2.98
N PHE A 17 -7.08 20.25 2.81
CA PHE A 17 -6.47 20.70 1.58
C PHE A 17 -5.07 21.22 1.87
N TYR A 18 -4.09 20.68 1.17
CA TYR A 18 -2.70 21.08 1.25
C TYR A 18 -2.21 21.41 -0.14
N GLU A 19 -1.62 22.57 -0.30
CA GLU A 19 -0.83 22.91 -1.45
C GLU A 19 0.64 22.82 -1.04
N SER A 20 1.42 22.07 -1.78
CA SER A 20 2.76 21.72 -1.40
C SER A 20 3.70 21.88 -2.57
N GLN A 21 4.85 22.43 -2.29
CA GLN A 21 5.96 22.56 -3.24
C GLN A 21 7.18 21.93 -2.61
N GLY A 22 7.89 21.10 -3.36
CA GLY A 22 9.04 20.42 -2.82
C GLY A 22 9.96 19.83 -3.87
N ARG A 23 11.21 19.70 -3.47
CA ARG A 23 12.23 18.89 -4.12
C ARG A 23 12.63 17.79 -3.17
N PHE A 24 12.67 16.58 -3.66
CA PHE A 24 12.98 15.39 -2.87
C PHE A 24 14.41 14.91 -3.13
N ALA A 25 14.85 13.87 -2.44
CA ALA A 25 16.04 13.12 -2.82
C ALA A 25 15.89 12.57 -4.25
N GLU A 26 17.00 12.43 -4.99
CA GLU A 26 16.92 12.20 -6.43
C GLU A 26 16.19 10.92 -6.82
N TYR A 27 16.33 9.84 -6.04
CA TYR A 27 15.57 8.60 -6.28
C TYR A 27 14.05 8.80 -6.19
N ILE A 28 13.56 9.70 -5.31
CA ILE A 28 12.14 10.06 -5.25
C ILE A 28 11.73 10.97 -6.41
N ASN A 29 12.60 11.92 -6.79
CA ASN A 29 12.35 12.78 -7.95
C ASN A 29 12.25 11.95 -9.23
N GLN A 30 13.13 10.95 -9.40
CA GLN A 30 13.11 10.02 -10.51
C GLN A 30 11.80 9.23 -10.55
N THR A 31 11.44 8.57 -9.44
CA THR A 31 10.16 7.85 -9.31
C THR A 31 8.96 8.76 -9.60
N THR A 32 9.00 10.02 -9.14
CA THR A 32 7.94 11.01 -9.37
C THR A 32 7.76 11.30 -10.86
N ARG A 33 8.85 11.41 -11.62
CA ARG A 33 8.80 11.59 -13.08
C ARG A 33 8.31 10.34 -13.81
N GLU A 34 8.78 9.16 -13.40
CA GLU A 34 8.43 7.87 -14.00
C GLU A 34 6.95 7.52 -13.82
N TYR A 35 6.36 7.91 -12.70
CA TYR A 35 4.94 7.72 -12.46
C TYR A 35 4.04 8.69 -13.24
N GLY A 36 4.63 9.59 -14.00
CA GLY A 36 3.90 10.61 -14.76
C GLY A 36 2.78 10.02 -15.62
N PRO A 37 1.62 10.68 -15.67
CA PRO A 37 0.49 10.25 -16.47
C PRO A 37 0.72 10.54 -17.98
N ILE A 38 -0.02 9.84 -18.83
CA ILE A 38 -0.04 10.12 -20.27
C ILE A 38 -0.69 11.49 -20.55
N ILE A 39 -1.70 11.86 -19.77
CA ILE A 39 -2.45 13.12 -19.95
C ILE A 39 -2.43 13.94 -18.66
N GLY A 40 -2.28 15.23 -18.81
CA GLY A 40 -2.49 16.24 -17.77
C GLY A 40 -1.24 16.63 -17.02
N ALA A 41 -1.01 16.09 -15.84
CA ALA A 41 0.12 16.46 -15.00
C ALA A 41 1.45 15.92 -15.53
N SER A 42 2.56 16.62 -15.25
CA SER A 42 3.90 16.22 -15.68
C SER A 42 4.51 15.10 -14.83
N ALA A 43 3.94 14.80 -13.66
CA ALA A 43 4.50 13.87 -12.69
C ALA A 43 3.44 13.36 -11.70
N ILE A 44 3.79 12.35 -10.90
CA ILE A 44 3.00 11.90 -9.75
C ILE A 44 3.91 11.77 -8.54
N VAL A 45 3.68 12.63 -7.54
CA VAL A 45 4.39 12.52 -6.26
C VAL A 45 3.88 11.31 -5.50
N PRO A 46 4.76 10.38 -5.12
CA PRO A 46 4.38 9.14 -4.42
C PRO A 46 3.52 9.40 -3.19
N GLY A 47 2.37 8.72 -3.13
CA GLY A 47 1.42 8.85 -2.03
C GLY A 47 0.64 10.16 -1.98
N ARG A 48 0.79 11.06 -2.98
CA ARG A 48 0.13 12.37 -3.01
C ARG A 48 -0.78 12.55 -4.21
N GLY A 49 -0.31 12.27 -5.40
CA GLY A 49 -1.07 12.39 -6.63
C GLY A 49 -0.36 13.19 -7.70
N LYS A 50 -1.16 13.65 -8.65
CA LYS A 50 -0.67 14.39 -9.82
C LYS A 50 0.02 15.68 -9.41
N ALA A 51 1.14 15.96 -10.06
CA ALA A 51 2.00 17.10 -9.81
C ALA A 51 2.42 17.80 -11.11
N LYS A 52 2.76 19.06 -11.00
CA LYS A 52 3.39 19.85 -12.09
C LYS A 52 4.84 20.09 -11.74
N SER A 53 5.68 20.22 -12.77
CA SER A 53 7.06 20.66 -12.58
C SER A 53 7.09 22.08 -12.01
N PHE A 54 7.94 22.31 -11.03
CA PHE A 54 8.09 23.59 -10.35
C PHE A 54 9.58 23.93 -10.18
N LYS A 55 9.98 25.12 -10.70
CA LYS A 55 11.37 25.58 -10.69
C LYS A 55 12.35 24.49 -11.16
N ASP A 56 13.59 24.55 -10.70
CA ASP A 56 14.64 23.61 -11.10
C ASP A 56 14.52 22.28 -10.32
N GLY A 57 13.85 21.29 -10.92
CA GLY A 57 13.75 19.92 -10.40
C GLY A 57 12.83 19.72 -9.20
N GLY A 58 11.95 20.69 -8.92
CA GLY A 58 10.91 20.55 -7.91
C GLY A 58 9.55 20.20 -8.50
N PHE A 59 8.60 19.95 -7.63
CA PHE A 59 7.21 19.61 -7.95
C PHE A 59 6.25 20.48 -7.15
N ASP A 60 5.14 20.86 -7.79
CA ASP A 60 3.99 21.53 -7.19
C ASP A 60 2.79 20.57 -7.23
N TYR A 61 2.25 20.25 -6.07
CA TYR A 61 1.22 19.22 -5.92
C TYR A 61 0.21 19.56 -4.83
N PRO A 62 -1.08 19.65 -5.17
CA PRO A 62 -2.15 19.72 -4.19
C PRO A 62 -2.49 18.33 -3.65
N VAL A 63 -2.91 18.27 -2.40
CA VAL A 63 -3.52 17.08 -1.81
C VAL A 63 -4.84 17.48 -1.17
N ALA A 64 -5.93 16.86 -1.61
CA ALA A 64 -7.24 17.05 -1.04
C ALA A 64 -7.78 15.72 -0.52
N GLU A 65 -8.03 15.64 0.78
CA GLU A 65 -8.67 14.49 1.42
C GLU A 65 -9.92 14.97 2.15
N ALA A 66 -11.03 14.28 1.96
CA ALA A 66 -12.28 14.62 2.61
C ALA A 66 -13.15 13.39 2.81
N TYR A 67 -13.92 13.34 3.89
CA TYR A 67 -14.95 12.33 4.06
C TYR A 67 -16.14 12.84 4.85
N LEU A 68 -17.30 12.25 4.55
CA LEU A 68 -18.50 12.28 5.37
C LEU A 68 -18.66 10.93 6.05
N SER A 69 -19.01 10.93 7.31
CA SER A 69 -19.26 9.72 8.09
C SER A 69 -20.62 9.78 8.76
N TYR A 70 -21.43 8.74 8.57
CA TYR A 70 -22.75 8.60 9.16
C TYR A 70 -22.83 7.34 10.02
N THR A 71 -23.12 7.51 11.29
CA THR A 71 -23.25 6.43 12.29
C THR A 71 -24.68 6.42 12.81
N PRO A 72 -25.64 5.72 12.13
CA PRO A 72 -27.05 5.70 12.55
C PRO A 72 -27.26 5.06 13.91
N ASN A 73 -26.47 4.05 14.24
CA ASN A 73 -26.52 3.29 15.48
C ASN A 73 -25.14 2.68 15.81
N GLN A 74 -25.05 1.89 16.86
CA GLN A 74 -23.80 1.28 17.32
C GLN A 74 -23.23 0.18 16.40
N PHE A 75 -24.02 -0.31 15.43
CA PHE A 75 -23.63 -1.42 14.57
C PHE A 75 -23.05 -0.97 13.23
N PHE A 76 -23.51 0.17 12.70
CA PHE A 76 -23.19 0.59 11.35
C PHE A 76 -22.48 1.96 11.32
N ASN A 77 -21.45 2.03 10.52
CA ASN A 77 -20.83 3.28 10.10
C ASN A 77 -20.70 3.28 8.57
N PHE A 78 -21.22 4.32 7.94
CA PHE A 78 -21.11 4.58 6.51
C PHE A 78 -20.16 5.74 6.31
N GLN A 79 -19.20 5.59 5.39
CA GLN A 79 -18.23 6.62 5.09
C GLN A 79 -18.09 6.77 3.59
N PHE A 80 -18.24 7.99 3.09
CA PHE A 80 -18.00 8.36 1.70
C PHE A 80 -16.98 9.48 1.65
N GLY A 81 -15.98 9.37 0.77
CA GLY A 81 -14.93 10.38 0.72
C GLY A 81 -13.89 10.15 -0.35
N ASN A 82 -12.87 10.99 -0.30
CA ASN A 82 -11.62 10.88 -1.04
C ASN A 82 -10.47 10.83 -0.03
N GLY A 83 -9.64 9.78 -0.08
CA GLY A 83 -8.58 9.58 0.90
C GLY A 83 -7.96 8.19 0.78
N LYS A 84 -7.32 7.75 1.85
CA LYS A 84 -6.62 6.48 1.93
C LYS A 84 -7.24 5.56 2.98
N ASN A 85 -7.14 4.25 2.75
CA ASN A 85 -7.56 3.24 3.71
C ASN A 85 -6.40 2.26 3.95
N PHE A 86 -6.40 1.62 5.12
CA PHE A 86 -5.40 0.63 5.50
C PHE A 86 -6.10 -0.57 6.15
N ILE A 87 -5.72 -1.79 5.72
CA ILE A 87 -6.20 -3.06 6.29
C ILE A 87 -4.99 -3.89 6.70
N GLY A 88 -4.69 -3.96 7.97
CA GLY A 88 -3.56 -4.71 8.51
C GLY A 88 -3.18 -4.29 9.93
N ASP A 89 -2.23 -5.02 10.52
CA ASP A 89 -1.66 -4.75 11.84
C ASP A 89 -0.19 -4.33 11.77
N GLY A 90 0.43 -4.46 10.57
CA GLY A 90 1.84 -4.20 10.30
C GLY A 90 2.19 -2.74 10.06
N TYR A 91 3.46 -2.52 9.74
CA TYR A 91 3.96 -1.31 9.10
C TYR A 91 3.61 -1.32 7.60
N ARG A 92 3.72 -2.49 6.98
CA ARG A 92 3.25 -2.80 5.64
C ARG A 92 1.90 -3.51 5.69
N SER A 93 1.27 -3.65 4.54
CA SER A 93 0.12 -4.54 4.34
C SER A 93 0.13 -5.12 2.94
N PHE A 94 -0.19 -6.41 2.83
CA PHE A 94 -0.45 -7.08 1.55
C PHE A 94 -1.91 -7.00 1.11
N PHE A 95 -2.81 -6.53 1.97
CA PHE A 95 -4.23 -6.39 1.62
C PHE A 95 -4.53 -5.01 1.04
N LEU A 96 -4.38 -3.99 1.85
CA LEU A 96 -4.55 -2.60 1.45
C LEU A 96 -3.69 -1.72 2.35
N SER A 97 -2.89 -0.86 1.74
CA SER A 97 -2.05 0.11 2.45
C SER A 97 -2.37 1.55 2.02
N ASP A 98 -1.83 2.49 2.76
CA ASP A 98 -1.94 3.92 2.51
C ASP A 98 -0.75 4.52 1.74
N VAL A 99 -0.01 3.67 0.99
CA VAL A 99 1.17 4.08 0.22
C VAL A 99 0.82 4.75 -1.10
N ALA A 100 -0.28 4.34 -1.75
CA ALA A 100 -0.76 4.95 -2.99
C ALA A 100 -1.36 6.36 -2.77
N SER A 101 -1.63 7.06 -3.86
CA SER A 101 -2.32 8.34 -3.85
C SER A 101 -3.75 8.21 -3.32
N PRO A 102 -4.37 9.27 -2.78
CA PRO A 102 -5.78 9.26 -2.38
C PRO A 102 -6.71 8.91 -3.55
N TYR A 103 -7.81 8.23 -3.24
CA TYR A 103 -8.84 7.81 -4.17
C TYR A 103 -10.24 8.02 -3.57
N PRO A 104 -11.27 8.24 -4.41
CA PRO A 104 -12.66 8.22 -3.96
C PRO A 104 -13.04 6.84 -3.45
N PHE A 105 -13.79 6.78 -2.37
CA PHE A 105 -14.24 5.52 -1.78
C PHE A 105 -15.62 5.62 -1.10
N PHE A 106 -16.30 4.48 -1.04
CA PHE A 106 -17.43 4.25 -0.17
C PHE A 106 -17.13 3.06 0.75
N LYS A 107 -17.33 3.23 2.04
CA LYS A 107 -17.02 2.22 3.06
C LYS A 107 -18.18 2.01 4.01
N ILE A 108 -18.52 0.76 4.24
CA ILE A 108 -19.47 0.34 5.28
C ILE A 108 -18.69 -0.48 6.31
N SER A 109 -18.76 -0.08 7.57
CA SER A 109 -18.24 -0.86 8.69
C SER A 109 -19.42 -1.34 9.53
N THR A 110 -19.59 -2.64 9.62
CA THR A 110 -20.59 -3.29 10.44
C THR A 110 -19.91 -3.97 11.62
N GLN A 111 -20.36 -3.68 12.83
CA GLN A 111 -19.78 -4.27 14.03
C GLN A 111 -20.91 -4.83 14.91
N PHE A 112 -20.84 -6.11 15.18
CA PHE A 112 -21.75 -6.76 16.11
C PHE A 112 -21.02 -7.87 16.88
N TRP A 113 -21.37 -8.06 18.13
CA TRP A 113 -20.74 -9.03 19.01
C TRP A 113 -19.21 -8.91 18.99
N LYS A 114 -18.47 -9.91 18.49
CA LYS A 114 -17.00 -9.95 18.38
C LYS A 114 -16.51 -9.79 16.93
N ILE A 115 -17.40 -9.47 16.00
CA ILE A 115 -17.14 -9.42 14.57
C ILE A 115 -17.19 -7.96 14.10
N LYS A 116 -16.20 -7.57 13.33
CA LYS A 116 -16.21 -6.37 12.51
C LYS A 116 -16.12 -6.77 11.05
N TYR A 117 -17.07 -6.32 10.26
CA TYR A 117 -17.10 -6.53 8.82
C TYR A 117 -16.99 -5.20 8.09
N THR A 118 -16.05 -5.10 7.17
CA THR A 118 -15.80 -3.91 6.39
C THR A 118 -16.00 -4.20 4.92
N ASN A 119 -16.88 -3.46 4.28
CA ASN A 119 -17.02 -3.39 2.84
C ASN A 119 -16.43 -2.07 2.36
N LEU A 120 -15.63 -2.10 1.31
CA LEU A 120 -14.94 -0.95 0.78
C LEU A 120 -14.96 -0.99 -0.75
N TRP A 121 -15.50 0.04 -1.37
CA TRP A 121 -15.49 0.25 -2.82
C TRP A 121 -14.65 1.48 -3.13
N MET A 122 -13.77 1.35 -4.11
CA MET A 122 -12.78 2.36 -4.46
C MET A 122 -12.78 2.61 -5.96
N TRP A 123 -12.73 3.89 -6.34
CA TRP A 123 -12.58 4.36 -7.71
C TRP A 123 -11.14 4.77 -7.93
N MET A 124 -10.45 4.04 -8.77
CA MET A 124 -9.02 4.18 -9.04
C MET A 124 -8.77 4.48 -10.52
N SER A 125 -7.54 4.72 -10.92
CA SER A 125 -7.19 5.01 -12.31
C SER A 125 -5.84 4.41 -12.69
N ASP A 126 -5.74 3.91 -13.91
CA ASP A 126 -4.47 3.63 -14.56
C ASP A 126 -4.10 4.83 -15.44
N VAL A 127 -3.12 5.61 -15.00
CA VAL A 127 -2.71 6.86 -15.68
C VAL A 127 -1.82 6.63 -16.89
N ARG A 128 -1.44 5.38 -17.17
CA ARG A 128 -0.65 4.99 -18.36
C ARG A 128 -1.55 4.54 -19.52
N ARG A 129 -2.84 4.41 -19.28
CA ARG A 129 -3.84 4.02 -20.25
C ARG A 129 -4.90 5.09 -20.41
N LEU A 130 -5.37 5.24 -21.62
CA LEU A 130 -6.49 6.12 -21.92
C LEU A 130 -7.76 5.30 -22.04
N SER A 131 -8.87 5.88 -21.59
CA SER A 131 -10.19 5.36 -21.93
C SER A 131 -10.40 5.45 -23.44
N SER A 132 -11.06 4.46 -24.03
CA SER A 132 -11.42 4.47 -25.44
C SER A 132 -12.52 5.50 -25.75
N ASP A 133 -13.32 5.91 -24.75
CA ASP A 133 -14.53 6.68 -24.95
C ASP A 133 -14.30 8.20 -24.95
N ASP A 134 -13.53 8.72 -24.01
CA ASP A 134 -13.37 10.16 -23.82
C ASP A 134 -11.91 10.64 -23.79
N GLY A 135 -10.94 9.74 -23.93
CA GLY A 135 -9.53 10.06 -23.90
C GLY A 135 -8.98 10.45 -22.51
N THR A 136 -9.75 10.20 -21.45
CA THR A 136 -9.28 10.36 -20.07
C THR A 136 -8.47 9.15 -19.60
N ASN A 137 -7.93 9.18 -18.38
CA ASN A 137 -7.24 8.02 -17.82
C ASN A 137 -8.22 6.87 -17.56
N LEU A 138 -7.83 5.66 -17.89
CA LEU A 138 -8.64 4.45 -17.70
C LEU A 138 -9.08 4.30 -16.24
N GLN A 139 -10.39 4.16 -16.04
CA GLN A 139 -10.96 3.96 -14.70
C GLN A 139 -10.85 2.50 -14.26
N LYS A 140 -10.53 2.31 -12.99
CA LYS A 140 -10.46 1.02 -12.31
C LYS A 140 -11.39 1.03 -11.11
N TYR A 141 -11.98 -0.11 -10.82
CA TYR A 141 -12.86 -0.30 -9.70
C TYR A 141 -12.32 -1.42 -8.81
N VAL A 142 -12.28 -1.18 -7.51
CA VAL A 142 -11.85 -2.19 -6.55
C VAL A 142 -12.90 -2.32 -5.46
N ALA A 143 -13.41 -3.53 -5.29
CA ALA A 143 -14.28 -3.87 -4.18
C ALA A 143 -13.54 -4.79 -3.23
N MET A 144 -13.60 -4.50 -1.92
CA MET A 144 -12.91 -5.26 -0.90
C MET A 144 -13.85 -5.60 0.26
N HIS A 145 -13.70 -6.80 0.77
CA HIS A 145 -14.33 -7.27 1.99
C HIS A 145 -13.26 -7.68 3.01
N HIS A 146 -13.46 -7.29 4.25
CA HIS A 146 -12.63 -7.74 5.36
C HIS A 146 -13.50 -8.07 6.57
N LEU A 147 -13.53 -9.35 6.93
CA LEU A 147 -14.17 -9.83 8.14
C LEU A 147 -13.11 -10.03 9.21
N SER A 148 -13.24 -9.38 10.35
CA SER A 148 -12.34 -9.52 11.50
C SER A 148 -13.13 -10.05 12.69
N TRP A 149 -12.69 -11.18 13.24
CA TRP A 149 -13.31 -11.86 14.36
C TRP A 149 -12.38 -11.99 15.56
N ASN A 150 -12.77 -11.39 16.69
CA ASN A 150 -12.10 -11.58 17.98
C ASN A 150 -12.54 -12.93 18.59
N VAL A 151 -11.88 -14.00 18.20
CA VAL A 151 -12.18 -15.38 18.67
C VAL A 151 -12.08 -15.44 20.19
N THR A 152 -10.98 -14.89 20.73
CA THR A 152 -10.75 -14.73 22.17
C THR A 152 -10.38 -13.29 22.49
N LYS A 153 -10.11 -12.96 23.77
CA LYS A 153 -9.58 -11.67 24.18
C LYS A 153 -8.17 -11.38 23.64
N ASN A 154 -7.43 -12.43 23.29
CA ASN A 154 -6.06 -12.34 22.86
C ASN A 154 -5.85 -12.72 21.39
N PHE A 155 -6.81 -13.38 20.74
CA PHE A 155 -6.68 -13.87 19.38
C PHE A 155 -7.75 -13.30 18.47
N ASN A 156 -7.31 -12.67 17.39
CA ASN A 156 -8.14 -12.18 16.29
C ASN A 156 -7.72 -12.90 15.00
N ILE A 157 -8.70 -13.25 14.19
CA ILE A 157 -8.54 -13.78 12.83
C ILE A 157 -9.35 -12.91 11.87
N GLY A 158 -8.82 -12.67 10.69
CA GLY A 158 -9.53 -11.94 9.64
C GLY A 158 -9.45 -12.64 8.30
N LEU A 159 -10.54 -12.54 7.54
CA LEU A 159 -10.65 -12.99 6.16
C LEU A 159 -10.76 -11.77 5.26
N PHE A 160 -10.05 -11.79 4.17
CA PHE A 160 -9.97 -10.72 3.19
C PHE A 160 -10.31 -11.25 1.80
N GLU A 161 -11.03 -10.46 1.04
CA GLU A 161 -11.28 -10.67 -0.37
C GLU A 161 -11.29 -9.33 -1.10
N ALA A 162 -10.73 -9.29 -2.28
CA ALA A 162 -10.78 -8.14 -3.16
C ALA A 162 -11.03 -8.58 -4.60
N VAL A 163 -11.71 -7.72 -5.36
CA VAL A 163 -11.85 -7.86 -6.82
C VAL A 163 -11.48 -6.55 -7.48
N ILE A 164 -10.69 -6.63 -8.54
CA ILE A 164 -10.22 -5.48 -9.33
C ILE A 164 -10.80 -5.62 -10.74
N THR A 165 -11.53 -4.59 -11.19
CA THR A 165 -12.08 -4.49 -12.54
C THR A 165 -11.70 -3.15 -13.17
N ASN A 166 -11.99 -2.96 -14.44
CA ASN A 166 -11.83 -1.68 -15.13
C ASN A 166 -13.04 -1.38 -16.02
N GLU A 167 -13.15 -0.17 -16.56
CA GLU A 167 -14.26 0.25 -17.39
C GLU A 167 -14.42 -0.56 -18.69
N ASN A 168 -13.36 -1.18 -19.19
CA ASN A 168 -13.35 -2.02 -20.37
C ASN A 168 -13.62 -3.50 -20.05
N SER A 169 -13.72 -3.89 -18.77
CA SER A 169 -14.15 -5.23 -18.37
C SER A 169 -15.61 -5.43 -18.81
N TYR A 170 -15.98 -6.67 -19.16
CA TYR A 170 -17.26 -7.05 -19.74
C TYR A 170 -18.49 -6.41 -19.09
N ASN A 171 -18.45 -6.16 -17.79
CA ASN A 171 -19.52 -5.54 -17.01
C ASN A 171 -19.13 -4.18 -16.40
N GLY A 172 -17.93 -3.65 -16.66
CA GLY A 172 -17.46 -2.40 -16.05
C GLY A 172 -17.53 -2.46 -14.52
N PHE A 173 -18.25 -1.52 -13.92
CA PHE A 173 -18.63 -1.56 -12.51
C PHE A 173 -19.97 -2.26 -12.34
N ASP A 174 -19.96 -3.57 -12.18
CA ASP A 174 -21.16 -4.38 -12.02
C ASP A 174 -21.77 -4.20 -10.62
N VAL A 175 -23.10 -4.07 -10.56
CA VAL A 175 -23.88 -4.00 -9.31
C VAL A 175 -23.67 -5.25 -8.41
N SER A 176 -23.32 -6.39 -9.00
CA SER A 176 -22.99 -7.61 -8.25
C SER A 176 -21.82 -7.45 -7.29
N PHE A 177 -20.90 -6.48 -7.57
CA PHE A 177 -19.79 -6.13 -6.66
C PHE A 177 -20.23 -5.31 -5.45
N PHE A 178 -21.48 -4.82 -5.40
CA PHE A 178 -22.09 -4.29 -4.18
C PHE A 178 -22.62 -5.38 -3.24
N ASN A 179 -22.50 -6.66 -3.63
CA ASN A 179 -22.88 -7.76 -2.74
C ASN A 179 -22.12 -7.61 -1.41
N PRO A 180 -22.83 -7.49 -0.27
CA PRO A 180 -22.18 -7.31 1.02
C PRO A 180 -21.66 -8.61 1.63
N ILE A 181 -21.70 -9.73 0.90
CA ILE A 181 -21.30 -11.06 1.40
C ILE A 181 -19.91 -11.37 0.83
N ILE A 182 -19.01 -11.89 1.67
CA ILE A 182 -17.74 -12.47 1.25
C ILE A 182 -18.01 -13.58 0.22
N PHE A 183 -17.14 -13.73 -0.76
CA PHE A 183 -17.09 -14.69 -1.88
C PHE A 183 -17.44 -14.09 -3.25
N TYR A 184 -16.69 -13.07 -3.66
CA TYR A 184 -16.70 -12.57 -5.04
C TYR A 184 -16.31 -13.63 -6.08
N ARG A 185 -15.60 -14.68 -5.66
CA ARG A 185 -15.31 -15.81 -6.54
C ARG A 185 -16.58 -16.51 -7.07
N ALA A 186 -17.67 -16.45 -6.32
CA ALA A 186 -18.97 -16.93 -6.81
C ALA A 186 -19.54 -16.03 -7.92
N VAL A 187 -19.27 -14.72 -7.86
CA VAL A 187 -19.64 -13.75 -8.89
C VAL A 187 -18.78 -13.95 -10.15
N GLU A 188 -17.49 -14.19 -9.98
CA GLU A 188 -16.55 -14.54 -11.05
C GLU A 188 -17.03 -15.79 -11.79
N PHE A 189 -17.35 -16.84 -11.08
CA PHE A 189 -17.86 -18.10 -11.67
C PHE A 189 -19.17 -17.91 -12.45
N SER A 190 -20.08 -17.08 -11.95
CA SER A 190 -21.37 -16.83 -12.62
C SER A 190 -21.23 -15.95 -13.86
N ASN A 191 -20.18 -15.14 -13.97
CA ASN A 191 -19.95 -14.21 -15.07
C ASN A 191 -18.99 -14.76 -16.15
N GLY A 192 -18.63 -16.05 -16.10
CA GLY A 192 -17.86 -16.72 -17.17
C GLY A 192 -16.34 -16.74 -17.01
N GLY A 193 -15.84 -16.67 -15.77
CA GLY A 193 -14.41 -16.85 -15.48
C GLY A 193 -13.53 -15.66 -15.85
N ASP A 194 -12.63 -15.81 -16.79
CA ASP A 194 -11.59 -14.82 -17.18
C ASP A 194 -12.08 -13.40 -17.53
N LEU A 195 -13.38 -13.18 -17.65
CA LEU A 195 -13.97 -11.90 -18.01
C LEU A 195 -14.36 -11.03 -16.81
N SER A 196 -14.19 -11.50 -15.58
CA SER A 196 -14.80 -10.89 -14.40
C SER A 196 -13.90 -9.98 -13.56
N GLY A 197 -12.58 -10.01 -13.80
CA GLY A 197 -11.61 -9.22 -13.04
C GLY A 197 -10.57 -10.05 -12.29
N ASN A 198 -9.68 -9.39 -11.57
CA ASN A 198 -8.63 -10.03 -10.75
C ASN A 198 -9.12 -10.18 -9.31
N VAL A 199 -9.21 -11.41 -8.81
CA VAL A 199 -9.69 -11.73 -7.45
C VAL A 199 -8.52 -12.10 -6.56
N GLN A 200 -8.48 -11.52 -5.38
CA GLN A 200 -7.48 -11.81 -4.35
C GLN A 200 -8.17 -12.22 -3.05
N ILE A 201 -7.62 -13.21 -2.37
CA ILE A 201 -8.10 -13.66 -1.07
C ILE A 201 -6.98 -13.61 -0.03
N GLY A 202 -7.33 -13.43 1.23
CA GLY A 202 -6.32 -13.33 2.28
C GLY A 202 -6.80 -13.73 3.66
N LEU A 203 -5.82 -14.08 4.47
CA LEU A 203 -6.00 -14.42 5.88
C LEU A 203 -5.05 -13.57 6.71
N ASN A 204 -5.56 -12.95 7.77
CA ASN A 204 -4.71 -12.31 8.76
C ASN A 204 -5.02 -12.84 10.17
N MET A 205 -4.00 -12.86 11.00
CA MET A 205 -4.12 -13.22 12.39
C MET A 205 -3.33 -12.25 13.27
N LYS A 206 -3.86 -12.03 14.48
CA LYS A 206 -3.18 -11.26 15.52
C LYS A 206 -3.33 -11.95 16.86
N TYR A 207 -2.21 -12.07 17.56
CA TYR A 207 -2.16 -12.68 18.88
C TYR A 207 -1.49 -11.77 19.89
N LYS A 208 -2.17 -11.48 21.01
CA LYS A 208 -1.59 -10.77 22.15
C LYS A 208 -0.87 -11.77 23.04
N VAL A 209 0.44 -11.88 22.88
CA VAL A 209 1.29 -12.82 23.63
C VAL A 209 1.34 -12.41 25.12
N LYS A 210 1.49 -11.10 25.36
CA LYS A 210 1.43 -10.47 26.70
C LYS A 210 0.67 -9.14 26.60
N LYS A 211 0.48 -8.45 27.72
CA LYS A 211 -0.19 -7.13 27.73
C LYS A 211 0.49 -6.10 26.80
N ASN A 212 1.79 -6.20 26.67
CA ASN A 212 2.65 -5.28 25.92
C ASN A 212 3.34 -5.93 24.71
N ILE A 213 3.05 -7.20 24.37
CA ILE A 213 3.61 -7.88 23.20
C ILE A 213 2.47 -8.44 22.35
N SER A 214 2.49 -8.11 21.07
CA SER A 214 1.58 -8.67 20.08
C SER A 214 2.36 -9.17 18.86
N ALA A 215 1.94 -10.32 18.32
CA ALA A 215 2.38 -10.85 17.04
C ALA A 215 1.24 -10.77 16.03
N TYR A 216 1.56 -10.65 14.75
CA TYR A 216 0.59 -10.61 13.66
C TYR A 216 1.17 -11.24 12.40
N THR A 217 0.28 -11.68 11.52
CA THR A 217 0.64 -12.23 10.21
C THR A 217 -0.45 -11.91 9.19
N GLN A 218 -0.07 -11.80 7.93
CA GLN A 218 -0.95 -11.77 6.77
C GLN A 218 -0.48 -12.79 5.74
N PHE A 219 -1.41 -13.46 5.10
CA PHE A 219 -1.18 -14.31 3.94
C PHE A 219 -2.17 -13.89 2.86
N LEU A 220 -1.65 -13.53 1.69
CA LEU A 220 -2.43 -13.16 0.51
C LEU A 220 -2.20 -14.18 -0.58
N ILE A 221 -3.25 -14.60 -1.24
CA ILE A 221 -3.24 -15.39 -2.47
C ILE A 221 -3.86 -14.53 -3.57
N ASP A 222 -3.09 -14.24 -4.60
CA ASP A 222 -3.53 -13.62 -5.85
C ASP A 222 -3.97 -14.73 -6.84
N GLU A 223 -3.11 -15.77 -6.99
CA GLU A 223 -3.39 -16.97 -7.76
C GLU A 223 -2.56 -18.13 -7.20
N MET A 224 -3.11 -19.34 -7.18
CA MET A 224 -2.41 -20.51 -6.66
C MET A 224 -2.96 -21.82 -7.24
N THR A 225 -2.04 -22.61 -7.77
CA THR A 225 -2.29 -24.00 -8.15
C THR A 225 -1.61 -24.90 -7.12
N VAL A 226 -2.42 -25.61 -6.33
CA VAL A 226 -1.93 -26.35 -5.15
C VAL A 226 -0.89 -27.40 -5.51
N ASP A 227 -1.13 -28.19 -6.56
CA ASP A 227 -0.21 -29.24 -7.02
C ASP A 227 1.15 -28.65 -7.41
N GLU A 228 1.15 -27.48 -8.05
CA GLU A 228 2.36 -26.77 -8.45
C GLU A 228 3.13 -26.11 -7.27
N VAL A 229 2.44 -25.82 -6.15
CA VAL A 229 3.13 -25.39 -4.93
C VAL A 229 3.97 -26.52 -4.36
N PHE A 230 3.43 -27.73 -4.34
CA PHE A 230 4.11 -28.89 -3.78
C PHE A 230 5.12 -29.55 -4.73
N SER A 231 5.06 -29.26 -6.03
CA SER A 231 6.09 -29.72 -6.99
C SER A 231 7.49 -29.14 -6.67
N GLY A 232 7.54 -27.94 -6.12
CA GLY A 232 8.79 -27.21 -5.84
C GLY A 232 9.49 -26.69 -7.11
N GLU A 233 8.87 -26.80 -8.28
CA GLU A 233 9.47 -26.42 -9.58
C GLU A 233 9.42 -24.91 -9.86
N GLY A 234 8.87 -24.12 -8.95
CA GLY A 234 8.82 -22.65 -9.10
C GLY A 234 7.85 -22.18 -10.17
N TYR A 235 6.65 -22.76 -10.26
CA TYR A 235 5.62 -22.37 -11.21
C TYR A 235 5.22 -20.90 -11.03
N TRP A 236 5.19 -20.13 -12.14
CA TRP A 236 4.93 -18.69 -12.15
C TRP A 236 3.54 -18.30 -11.61
N GLY A 237 2.51 -19.11 -11.90
CA GLY A 237 1.12 -18.86 -11.52
C GLY A 237 0.85 -18.98 -10.00
N ASN A 238 1.84 -19.45 -9.21
CA ASN A 238 1.76 -19.43 -7.77
C ASN A 238 2.14 -18.05 -7.23
N LYS A 239 1.18 -17.11 -7.22
CA LYS A 239 1.31 -15.71 -6.83
C LYS A 239 0.73 -15.51 -5.45
N PHE A 240 1.57 -15.38 -4.44
CA PHE A 240 1.17 -15.17 -3.05
C PHE A 240 2.23 -14.41 -2.26
N ALA A 241 1.79 -13.82 -1.16
CA ALA A 241 2.62 -13.02 -0.28
C ALA A 241 2.36 -13.32 1.19
N TRP A 242 3.39 -13.16 2.01
CA TRP A 242 3.33 -13.44 3.43
C TRP A 242 4.04 -12.36 4.25
N GLN A 243 3.39 -11.96 5.35
CA GLN A 243 3.92 -11.06 6.37
C GLN A 243 3.91 -11.73 7.72
N LEU A 244 4.97 -11.54 8.48
CA LEU A 244 5.07 -11.89 9.90
C LEU A 244 5.65 -10.73 10.67
N GLY A 245 5.04 -10.34 11.78
CA GLY A 245 5.57 -9.24 12.57
C GLY A 245 5.17 -9.27 14.03
N GLY A 246 5.81 -8.38 14.80
CA GLY A 246 5.55 -8.23 16.22
C GLY A 246 5.78 -6.80 16.71
N LYS A 247 5.03 -6.42 17.75
CA LYS A 247 5.17 -5.13 18.44
C LYS A 247 5.39 -5.37 19.92
N TYR A 248 6.37 -4.68 20.49
CA TYR A 248 6.71 -4.70 21.91
C TYR A 248 6.64 -3.27 22.46
N PHE A 249 5.60 -3.01 23.23
CA PHE A 249 5.38 -1.73 23.91
C PHE A 249 6.06 -1.76 25.28
N ASP A 250 6.54 -0.60 25.75
CA ASP A 250 7.39 -0.48 26.93
C ASP A 250 8.54 -1.50 26.88
N ALA A 251 9.18 -1.58 25.72
CA ALA A 251 10.18 -2.57 25.41
C ALA A 251 11.35 -2.50 26.39
N PHE A 252 11.81 -3.69 26.85
CA PHE A 252 12.93 -3.81 27.80
C PHE A 252 12.71 -3.04 29.12
N ASN A 253 11.42 -2.86 29.52
CA ASN A 253 11.00 -2.05 30.67
C ASN A 253 11.30 -0.54 30.55
N VAL A 254 11.61 -0.06 29.35
CA VAL A 254 11.74 1.36 29.05
C VAL A 254 10.36 1.90 28.71
N LYS A 255 9.79 2.70 29.61
CA LYS A 255 8.46 3.30 29.45
C LYS A 255 8.39 4.13 28.16
N ASN A 256 7.32 3.94 27.38
CA ASN A 256 7.06 4.62 26.09
C ASN A 256 8.03 4.26 24.95
N LEU A 257 8.87 3.24 25.10
CA LEU A 257 9.63 2.67 23.99
C LEU A 257 8.80 1.60 23.31
N MET A 258 8.49 1.80 22.03
CA MET A 258 7.89 0.78 21.17
C MET A 258 8.93 0.26 20.19
N VAL A 259 9.06 -1.07 20.11
CA VAL A 259 9.89 -1.76 19.11
C VAL A 259 8.95 -2.63 18.26
N GLN A 260 9.15 -2.60 16.95
CA GLN A 260 8.44 -3.43 15.98
C GLN A 260 9.43 -4.08 15.05
N GLY A 261 9.25 -5.38 14.82
CA GLY A 261 9.94 -6.14 13.77
C GLY A 261 8.93 -6.71 12.81
N GLU A 262 9.25 -6.72 11.51
CA GLU A 262 8.37 -7.24 10.47
C GLU A 262 9.21 -7.89 9.37
N PHE A 263 8.77 -9.04 8.89
CA PHE A 263 9.28 -9.73 7.73
C PHE A 263 8.18 -9.79 6.68
N ASN A 264 8.47 -9.36 5.47
CA ASN A 264 7.58 -9.39 4.31
C ASN A 264 8.25 -10.15 3.17
N TRP A 265 7.45 -10.96 2.50
CA TRP A 265 7.92 -11.81 1.41
C TRP A 265 6.82 -11.95 0.37
N SER A 266 7.16 -11.78 -0.90
CA SER A 266 6.22 -11.85 -2.01
C SER A 266 6.84 -12.56 -3.20
N ARG A 267 6.10 -13.50 -3.78
CA ARG A 267 6.52 -14.20 -5.00
C ARG A 267 6.52 -13.26 -6.21
N PRO A 268 7.29 -13.61 -7.26
CA PRO A 268 7.19 -12.95 -8.56
C PRO A 268 5.74 -12.92 -9.07
N TYR A 269 5.39 -11.88 -9.82
CA TYR A 269 4.09 -11.66 -10.46
C TYR A 269 2.91 -11.44 -9.50
N THR A 270 3.08 -11.57 -8.19
CA THR A 270 2.05 -11.20 -7.21
C THR A 270 1.64 -9.74 -7.41
N PHE A 271 0.34 -9.46 -7.47
CA PHE A 271 -0.27 -8.16 -7.78
C PHE A 271 -0.23 -7.72 -9.25
N ALA A 272 0.52 -8.43 -10.12
CA ALA A 272 0.50 -8.22 -11.57
C ALA A 272 -0.64 -9.02 -12.22
N HIS A 273 -1.09 -8.60 -13.41
CA HIS A 273 -2.10 -9.31 -14.18
C HIS A 273 -1.71 -9.37 -15.67
N GLY A 274 -2.24 -10.36 -16.40
CA GLY A 274 -2.06 -10.49 -17.87
C GLY A 274 -2.62 -9.27 -18.59
N GLU A 275 -3.81 -8.81 -18.19
CA GLU A 275 -4.34 -7.50 -18.53
C GLU A 275 -3.84 -6.49 -17.52
N ILE A 276 -2.89 -5.66 -17.90
CA ILE A 276 -2.21 -4.72 -17.03
C ILE A 276 -3.16 -3.85 -16.18
N PRO A 277 -4.31 -3.33 -16.67
CA PRO A 277 -5.22 -2.54 -15.85
C PRO A 277 -5.84 -3.28 -14.67
N LEU A 278 -5.83 -4.62 -14.67
CA LEU A 278 -6.34 -5.44 -13.57
C LEU A 278 -5.30 -5.68 -12.45
N ASN A 279 -4.13 -5.05 -12.52
CA ASN A 279 -3.13 -5.09 -11.45
C ASN A 279 -3.62 -4.39 -10.16
N SER A 280 -2.96 -4.66 -9.03
CA SER A 280 -3.20 -4.00 -7.74
C SER A 280 -2.50 -2.63 -7.65
N GLY A 281 -2.81 -1.72 -8.59
CA GLY A 281 -2.19 -0.40 -8.67
C GLY A 281 -3.18 0.75 -8.86
N HIS A 282 -2.76 1.94 -8.40
CA HIS A 282 -3.44 3.22 -8.58
C HIS A 282 -2.41 4.33 -8.80
N PHE A 283 -2.57 5.12 -9.86
CA PHE A 283 -1.62 6.18 -10.23
C PHE A 283 -0.16 5.69 -10.27
N ASN A 284 0.07 4.55 -10.95
CA ASN A 284 1.37 3.87 -11.06
C ASN A 284 2.01 3.49 -9.71
N GLN A 285 1.21 3.34 -8.65
CA GLN A 285 1.66 2.98 -7.32
C GLN A 285 0.92 1.74 -6.85
N PRO A 286 1.60 0.76 -6.21
CA PRO A 286 0.91 -0.37 -5.58
C PRO A 286 -0.08 0.10 -4.51
N ILE A 287 -1.25 -0.53 -4.42
CA ILE A 287 -2.24 -0.26 -3.36
C ILE A 287 -2.05 -1.15 -2.13
N ALA A 288 -1.22 -2.18 -2.24
CA ALA A 288 -0.86 -3.09 -1.16
C ALA A 288 0.56 -2.78 -0.65
N HIS A 289 1.50 -3.70 -0.83
CA HIS A 289 2.89 -3.48 -0.40
C HIS A 289 3.62 -2.51 -1.33
N LEU A 290 4.40 -1.58 -0.75
CA LEU A 290 5.11 -0.53 -1.49
C LEU A 290 6.06 -1.07 -2.57
N TRP A 291 6.68 -2.22 -2.33
CA TRP A 291 7.59 -2.85 -3.28
C TRP A 291 6.89 -3.72 -4.34
N GLY A 292 5.56 -3.90 -4.28
CA GLY A 292 4.83 -4.76 -5.22
C GLY A 292 5.10 -6.24 -5.00
N GLY A 293 5.60 -6.95 -6.03
CA GLY A 293 5.95 -8.37 -5.99
C GLY A 293 7.46 -8.63 -6.04
N ASN A 294 7.84 -9.92 -5.99
CA ASN A 294 9.20 -10.41 -6.24
C ASN A 294 10.27 -9.86 -5.28
N PHE A 295 10.03 -9.95 -3.97
CA PHE A 295 10.95 -9.40 -2.97
C PHE A 295 10.83 -10.13 -1.63
N TRP A 296 11.83 -9.91 -0.79
CA TRP A 296 11.74 -10.05 0.67
C TRP A 296 12.32 -8.82 1.36
N GLU A 297 11.76 -8.45 2.51
CA GLU A 297 12.30 -7.37 3.35
C GLU A 297 12.16 -7.69 4.84
N ILE A 298 13.08 -7.16 5.63
CA ILE A 298 12.98 -7.07 7.09
C ILE A 298 12.89 -5.61 7.46
N VAL A 299 11.89 -5.26 8.25
CA VAL A 299 11.68 -3.92 8.77
C VAL A 299 11.84 -3.92 10.28
N GLY A 300 12.74 -3.11 10.79
CA GLY A 300 12.91 -2.81 12.21
C GLY A 300 12.53 -1.37 12.51
N ILE A 301 11.66 -1.15 13.50
CA ILE A 301 11.23 0.18 13.91
C ILE A 301 11.37 0.31 15.42
N ALA A 302 11.96 1.42 15.88
CA ALA A 302 11.93 1.83 17.28
C ALA A 302 11.37 3.25 17.39
N ARG A 303 10.43 3.44 18.32
CA ARG A 303 9.82 4.74 18.60
C ARG A 303 9.87 4.98 20.10
N TYR A 304 10.41 6.13 20.48
CA TYR A 304 10.49 6.55 21.88
C TYR A 304 9.94 7.95 22.02
N GLN A 305 9.15 8.18 23.06
CA GLN A 305 8.67 9.50 23.40
C GLN A 305 8.73 9.73 24.91
N LYS A 306 9.33 10.84 25.31
CA LYS A 306 9.30 11.33 26.68
C LYS A 306 8.89 12.79 26.69
N ASP A 307 7.77 13.08 27.32
CA ASP A 307 7.15 14.40 27.35
C ASP A 307 6.94 14.96 25.91
N ARG A 308 7.68 15.99 25.55
CA ARG A 308 7.64 16.63 24.22
C ARG A 308 8.77 16.17 23.29
N TRP A 309 9.72 15.39 23.79
CA TRP A 309 10.81 14.85 22.98
C TRP A 309 10.43 13.51 22.39
N TYR A 310 10.76 13.29 21.13
CA TYR A 310 10.57 12.02 20.49
C TYR A 310 11.77 11.63 19.64
N GLY A 311 11.96 10.32 19.49
CA GLY A 311 12.92 9.72 18.56
C GLY A 311 12.28 8.55 17.83
N ASN A 312 12.51 8.46 16.52
CA ASN A 312 12.08 7.38 15.68
C ASN A 312 13.29 6.85 14.90
N MET A 313 13.43 5.55 14.86
CA MET A 313 14.41 4.85 14.03
C MET A 313 13.69 3.81 13.18
N LYS A 314 14.09 3.70 11.92
CA LYS A 314 13.61 2.65 11.01
C LYS A 314 14.79 2.12 10.22
N ILE A 315 14.91 0.80 10.15
CA ILE A 315 15.89 0.09 9.33
C ILE A 315 15.12 -0.88 8.45
N ILE A 316 15.43 -0.90 7.17
CA ILE A 316 14.91 -1.84 6.18
C ILE A 316 16.09 -2.50 5.48
N ILE A 317 16.05 -3.82 5.39
CA ILE A 317 17.02 -4.64 4.67
C ILE A 317 16.22 -5.61 3.81
N GLY A 318 16.56 -5.75 2.55
CA GLY A 318 15.88 -6.70 1.70
C GLY A 318 16.48 -6.81 0.30
N GLU A 319 15.90 -7.69 -0.47
CA GLU A 319 16.20 -7.89 -1.88
C GLU A 319 14.92 -7.83 -2.70
N LYS A 320 15.00 -7.15 -3.81
CA LYS A 320 13.92 -7.09 -4.81
C LYS A 320 14.47 -7.43 -6.18
N GLY A 321 13.74 -8.26 -6.90
CA GLY A 321 14.02 -8.54 -8.32
C GLY A 321 13.37 -7.50 -9.21
N PHE A 322 14.20 -6.80 -9.99
CA PHE A 322 13.77 -5.90 -11.06
C PHE A 322 13.94 -6.54 -12.43
N ASP A 323 13.44 -5.88 -13.45
CA ASP A 323 13.70 -6.26 -14.84
C ASP A 323 15.05 -5.72 -15.29
N PHE A 324 15.67 -6.37 -16.30
CA PHE A 324 16.92 -5.92 -16.90
C PHE A 324 16.66 -4.83 -17.94
N GLY A 325 17.22 -3.65 -17.75
CA GLY A 325 17.19 -2.54 -18.71
C GLY A 325 15.78 -2.15 -19.15
N ASN A 326 15.63 -1.79 -20.43
CA ASN A 326 14.36 -1.46 -21.08
C ASN A 326 13.69 -2.69 -21.75
N SER A 327 13.94 -3.88 -21.26
CA SER A 327 13.36 -5.11 -21.76
C SER A 327 11.85 -5.15 -21.59
N ASN A 328 11.13 -5.71 -22.56
CA ASN A 328 9.71 -6.04 -22.39
C ASN A 328 9.52 -7.26 -21.47
N VAL A 329 10.57 -8.03 -21.21
CA VAL A 329 10.51 -9.21 -20.33
C VAL A 329 10.21 -8.77 -18.90
N SER A 330 9.26 -9.43 -18.26
CA SER A 330 8.88 -9.22 -16.88
C SER A 330 9.42 -10.33 -15.99
N TYR A 331 10.20 -9.97 -14.98
CA TYR A 331 10.64 -10.91 -13.93
C TYR A 331 9.71 -10.88 -12.69
N GLY A 332 8.58 -10.16 -12.78
CA GLY A 332 7.52 -10.17 -11.78
C GLY A 332 7.72 -9.21 -10.62
N GLY A 333 8.68 -8.28 -10.71
CA GLY A 333 8.89 -7.21 -9.71
C GLY A 333 8.10 -5.95 -10.01
N ASP A 334 7.82 -5.67 -11.28
CA ASP A 334 6.97 -4.57 -11.73
C ASP A 334 5.53 -5.06 -11.94
N ILE A 335 4.64 -4.70 -11.02
CA ILE A 335 3.21 -5.07 -11.10
C ILE A 335 2.48 -4.40 -12.27
N PHE A 336 3.11 -3.44 -12.93
CA PHE A 336 2.60 -2.71 -14.08
C PHE A 336 3.07 -3.27 -15.41
N LYS A 337 3.72 -4.44 -15.41
CA LYS A 337 4.00 -5.26 -16.58
C LYS A 337 3.13 -6.51 -16.57
N SER A 338 2.75 -6.95 -17.77
CA SER A 338 2.01 -8.20 -17.93
C SER A 338 2.87 -9.41 -17.55
N TYR A 339 2.31 -10.35 -16.80
CA TYR A 339 2.97 -11.63 -16.55
C TYR A 339 3.06 -12.51 -17.81
N ASN A 340 2.37 -12.15 -18.91
CA ASN A 340 2.51 -12.83 -20.20
C ASN A 340 3.89 -12.61 -20.84
N GLU A 341 4.60 -11.57 -20.41
CA GLU A 341 5.98 -11.26 -20.83
C GLU A 341 7.04 -11.96 -19.96
N ARG A 342 6.68 -12.99 -19.20
CA ARG A 342 7.60 -13.76 -18.37
C ARG A 342 8.59 -14.59 -19.20
N PRO A 343 9.83 -14.78 -18.72
CA PRO A 343 10.84 -15.55 -19.44
C PRO A 343 10.59 -17.08 -19.39
N SER A 344 9.91 -17.58 -18.35
CA SER A 344 9.69 -19.01 -18.13
C SER A 344 8.47 -19.27 -17.25
N ASP A 345 7.83 -20.42 -17.45
CA ASP A 345 6.74 -20.90 -16.62
C ASP A 345 7.24 -21.52 -15.31
N TYR A 346 8.42 -22.08 -15.30
CA TYR A 346 9.04 -22.75 -14.15
C TYR A 346 10.39 -22.14 -13.78
N GLY A 347 10.92 -22.49 -12.62
CA GLY A 347 12.18 -21.97 -12.12
C GLY A 347 12.08 -20.57 -11.50
N ASN A 348 10.87 -20.07 -11.27
CA ASN A 348 10.67 -18.75 -10.68
C ASN A 348 10.96 -18.76 -9.17
N SER A 349 11.81 -17.84 -8.74
CA SER A 349 12.21 -17.65 -7.35
C SER A 349 12.07 -16.20 -6.91
N VAL A 350 11.96 -15.98 -5.61
CA VAL A 350 11.86 -14.61 -5.06
C VAL A 350 13.15 -13.83 -5.26
N ALA A 351 13.02 -12.55 -5.57
CA ALA A 351 14.07 -11.61 -5.96
C ALA A 351 14.77 -11.97 -7.29
N GLN A 352 14.11 -12.75 -8.16
CA GLN A 352 14.65 -13.10 -9.51
C GLN A 352 14.77 -11.89 -10.44
N GLY A 353 15.52 -12.08 -11.53
CA GLY A 353 15.84 -11.05 -12.50
C GLY A 353 17.03 -10.22 -12.05
N ASN A 354 16.98 -8.91 -12.20
CA ASN A 354 18.01 -8.00 -11.73
C ASN A 354 17.88 -7.82 -10.21
N THR A 355 18.39 -8.81 -9.48
CA THR A 355 18.35 -8.83 -8.01
C THR A 355 19.05 -7.60 -7.45
N THR A 356 18.33 -6.84 -6.65
CA THR A 356 18.82 -5.57 -6.09
C THR A 356 18.79 -5.65 -4.57
N ASN A 357 19.96 -5.45 -3.95
CA ASN A 357 20.07 -5.30 -2.51
C ASN A 357 19.65 -3.89 -2.10
N ILE A 358 18.76 -3.81 -1.12
CA ILE A 358 18.21 -2.55 -0.61
C ILE A 358 18.47 -2.45 0.89
N PHE A 359 19.12 -1.36 1.29
CA PHE A 359 19.33 -1.00 2.69
C PHE A 359 18.84 0.42 2.92
N ILE A 360 17.93 0.62 3.87
CA ILE A 360 17.43 1.95 4.23
C ILE A 360 17.51 2.12 5.74
N SER A 361 18.12 3.21 6.19
CA SER A 361 18.16 3.61 7.60
C SER A 361 17.66 5.04 7.74
N GLU A 362 16.62 5.20 8.54
CA GLU A 362 16.06 6.51 8.86
C GLU A 362 16.12 6.75 10.37
N PHE A 363 16.64 7.89 10.76
CA PHE A 363 16.58 8.38 12.13
C PHE A 363 15.95 9.76 12.16
N LYS A 364 15.04 9.98 13.07
CA LYS A 364 14.39 11.28 13.27
C LYS A 364 14.22 11.56 14.75
N ALA A 365 14.68 12.72 15.20
CA ALA A 365 14.43 13.22 16.55
C ALA A 365 13.77 14.58 16.48
N GLY A 366 12.93 14.90 17.45
CA GLY A 366 12.23 16.18 17.45
C GLY A 366 11.62 16.55 18.79
N TYR A 367 11.11 17.78 18.82
CA TYR A 367 10.44 18.39 19.96
C TYR A 367 9.06 18.90 19.57
N ILE A 368 8.04 18.48 20.30
CA ILE A 368 6.64 18.90 20.08
C ILE A 368 6.45 20.30 20.67
N ILE A 369 6.37 21.30 19.80
CA ILE A 369 6.15 22.70 20.17
C ILE A 369 4.72 22.89 20.67
N ASN A 370 3.74 22.41 19.90
CA ASN A 370 2.34 22.50 20.24
C ASN A 370 1.66 21.11 20.10
N PRO A 371 1.30 20.47 21.24
CA PRO A 371 0.64 19.15 21.19
C PRO A 371 -0.75 19.15 20.55
N VAL A 372 -1.47 20.27 20.57
CA VAL A 372 -2.84 20.36 20.02
C VAL A 372 -2.83 20.25 18.50
N THR A 373 -1.86 20.90 17.86
CA THR A 373 -1.70 20.90 16.40
C THR A 373 -0.63 19.91 15.91
N ASN A 374 -0.01 19.19 16.86
CA ASN A 374 1.17 18.36 16.61
C ASN A 374 2.29 19.11 15.86
N LEU A 375 2.40 20.41 16.12
CA LEU A 375 3.48 21.21 15.56
C LEU A 375 4.78 20.82 16.25
N ASN A 376 5.77 20.40 15.49
CA ASN A 376 7.05 19.97 16.02
C ASN A 376 8.22 20.46 15.18
N ALA A 377 9.35 20.71 15.83
CA ALA A 377 10.64 20.90 15.21
C ALA A 377 11.37 19.56 15.19
N PHE A 378 12.05 19.22 14.10
CA PHE A 378 12.74 17.95 13.97
C PHE A 378 14.05 18.07 13.20
N ALA A 379 14.93 17.11 13.46
CA ALA A 379 16.09 16.79 12.65
C ALA A 379 16.01 15.32 12.25
N GLY A 380 16.42 15.01 11.04
CA GLY A 380 16.37 13.67 10.48
C GLY A 380 17.61 13.35 9.66
N PHE A 381 17.93 12.08 9.62
CA PHE A 381 18.99 11.48 8.81
C PHE A 381 18.39 10.28 8.07
N THR A 382 18.67 10.18 6.77
CA THR A 382 18.31 9.02 5.95
C THR A 382 19.54 8.59 5.17
N TYR A 383 19.82 7.31 5.22
CA TYR A 383 20.77 6.63 4.34
C TYR A 383 20.01 5.57 3.55
N ARG A 384 20.20 5.54 2.25
CA ARG A 384 19.68 4.53 1.33
C ARG A 384 20.82 4.00 0.47
N GLY A 385 21.05 2.69 0.52
CA GLY A 385 21.86 1.94 -0.41
C GLY A 385 20.97 1.12 -1.32
N PHE A 386 21.22 1.16 -2.62
CA PHE A 386 20.48 0.46 -3.65
C PHE A 386 21.48 -0.11 -4.65
N SER A 387 21.74 -1.42 -4.56
CA SER A 387 22.82 -2.09 -5.30
C SER A 387 22.26 -3.23 -6.14
N PRO A 388 21.94 -2.97 -7.44
CA PRO A 388 21.50 -3.97 -8.38
C PRO A 388 22.65 -4.88 -8.82
N LEU A 389 22.29 -6.09 -9.26
CA LEU A 389 23.22 -7.01 -9.91
C LEU A 389 23.82 -6.37 -11.20
N GLU A 390 22.97 -5.66 -11.93
CA GLU A 390 23.35 -4.93 -13.14
C GLU A 390 22.72 -3.54 -13.16
N SER A 391 23.55 -2.50 -13.27
CA SER A 391 23.08 -1.13 -13.45
C SER A 391 22.62 -0.89 -14.87
N ALA A 392 21.30 -0.87 -15.08
CA ALA A 392 20.69 -0.69 -16.40
C ALA A 392 19.36 0.10 -16.32
N GLY A 393 19.17 1.02 -17.26
CA GLY A 393 17.94 1.81 -17.33
C GLY A 393 17.70 2.64 -16.07
N ILE A 394 16.56 2.46 -15.44
CA ILE A 394 16.16 3.14 -14.20
C ILE A 394 16.71 2.47 -12.93
N VAL A 395 17.19 1.24 -13.05
CA VAL A 395 17.76 0.45 -11.95
C VAL A 395 19.27 0.69 -11.92
N GLN A 396 19.70 1.70 -11.18
CA GLN A 396 21.11 2.11 -11.09
C GLN A 396 21.63 1.90 -9.67
N ASP A 397 22.92 1.56 -9.53
CA ASP A 397 23.59 1.62 -8.22
C ASP A 397 23.49 3.04 -7.69
N ASP A 398 22.92 3.21 -6.51
CA ASP A 398 22.70 4.52 -5.89
C ASP A 398 22.90 4.46 -4.37
N GLN A 399 23.59 5.47 -3.87
CA GLN A 399 23.76 5.70 -2.45
C GLN A 399 23.32 7.11 -2.11
N THR A 400 22.25 7.23 -1.38
CA THR A 400 21.71 8.52 -0.96
C THR A 400 21.94 8.73 0.54
N THR A 401 22.59 9.85 0.89
CA THR A 401 22.66 10.36 2.26
C THR A 401 21.90 11.68 2.34
N TRP A 402 20.91 11.75 3.24
CA TRP A 402 20.02 12.88 3.33
C TRP A 402 19.86 13.39 4.76
N PHE A 403 20.16 14.66 4.98
CA PHE A 403 19.89 15.35 6.25
C PHE A 403 18.72 16.29 6.10
N THR A 404 17.81 16.28 7.06
CA THR A 404 16.64 17.15 7.10
C THR A 404 16.54 17.86 8.43
N VAL A 405 16.21 19.14 8.39
CA VAL A 405 15.84 19.93 9.58
C VAL A 405 14.61 20.74 9.20
N GLY A 406 13.63 20.81 10.09
CA GLY A 406 12.42 21.54 9.79
C GLY A 406 11.44 21.65 10.92
N ILE A 407 10.35 22.34 10.60
CA ILE A 407 9.16 22.44 11.44
C ILE A 407 8.00 21.83 10.64
N LYS A 408 7.22 20.97 11.27
CA LYS A 408 6.08 20.32 10.63
C LYS A 408 4.93 20.08 11.61
N SER A 409 3.73 19.91 11.04
CA SER A 409 2.62 19.23 11.69
C SER A 409 2.45 17.87 11.03
N ASP A 410 2.47 16.79 11.81
CA ASP A 410 2.28 15.43 11.27
C ASP A 410 0.78 15.19 11.05
N LEU A 411 0.33 15.37 9.82
CA LEU A 411 -1.08 15.26 9.45
C LEU A 411 -1.40 13.99 8.67
N PHE A 412 -0.37 13.29 8.14
CA PHE A 412 -0.50 12.08 7.34
C PHE A 412 0.81 11.28 7.30
N ASN A 413 0.70 9.99 6.97
CA ASN A 413 1.84 9.13 6.73
C ASN A 413 2.47 9.43 5.35
N TRP A 414 3.78 9.34 5.29
CA TRP A 414 4.52 9.46 4.05
C TRP A 414 5.67 8.45 4.02
N TYR A 415 5.74 7.70 2.93
CA TYR A 415 6.69 6.61 2.76
C TYR A 415 7.71 6.97 1.69
N PHE A 416 8.97 7.09 2.09
CA PHE A 416 10.14 7.31 1.20
C PHE A 416 11.05 6.10 1.11
N ASP A 417 10.67 5.00 1.70
CA ASP A 417 11.39 3.73 1.81
C ASP A 417 11.10 2.80 0.62
N ARG A 418 11.48 3.32 -0.54
CA ARG A 418 11.31 2.69 -1.87
C ARG A 418 12.62 2.13 -2.39
#